data_4b72a5b68d76dff6e57a712de313ced8
#
_entry.id   4b72a5b68d76dff6e57a712de313ced8
#
_cell.length_a   1.000
_cell.length_b   1.000
_cell.length_c   1.000
_cell.angle_alpha   90.00
_cell.angle_beta   90.00
_cell.angle_gamma   90.00
#
_symmetry.space_group_name_H-M   'P 1'
#
loop_
_entity.id
_entity.type
_entity.pdbx_description
1 polymer ?
#
loop_
_entity_poly.entity_id
_entity_poly.type
_entity_poly.pdbx_seq_one_letter_code
_entity_poly.pdbx_strand_id
1 'polypeptide(L)'
;EAHDILLCIQTGKKVQDEDRMRYEGGQYYLKSPEEMQRLFPYAREAIENTGKIAKRCNVEIVFGEQKVPEYDVPEGYTAVTYLNHLCEEGLKRRYPNITKELRERLDYELKNLLKIWGYVDYFLIVWDFIHYAKEHGIAVGPGRGSAAGSIVSYCLEITDIDPIRYQLLFERFLNPERVSMPDNRRGFLL
;
A
#
# COMPACT_ATOMS: atom_id res chain seq x y z
N GLU A 1 7.92 8.99 -26.65
CA GLU A 1 6.98 8.24 -27.50
C GLU A 1 6.02 7.38 -26.64
N ALA A 2 6.50 6.41 -25.85
CA ALA A 2 5.63 5.56 -25.01
C ALA A 2 4.73 6.38 -24.05
N HIS A 3 5.25 7.39 -23.39
CA HIS A 3 4.49 8.27 -22.50
C HIS A 3 3.39 9.05 -23.26
N ASP A 4 3.66 9.48 -24.49
CA ASP A 4 2.71 10.16 -25.34
C ASP A 4 1.52 9.28 -25.72
N ILE A 5 1.80 8.01 -26.01
CA ILE A 5 0.78 6.98 -26.25
C ILE A 5 -0.08 6.76 -25.00
N LEU A 6 0.54 6.66 -23.82
CA LEU A 6 -0.20 6.50 -22.56
C LEU A 6 -1.12 7.69 -22.28
N LEU A 7 -0.70 8.91 -22.57
CA LEU A 7 -1.56 10.10 -22.48
C LEU A 7 -2.76 10.00 -23.44
N CYS A 8 -2.56 9.53 -24.66
CA CYS A 8 -3.66 9.32 -25.60
C CYS A 8 -4.67 8.29 -25.08
N ILE A 9 -4.21 7.17 -24.53
CA ILE A 9 -5.07 6.14 -23.93
C ILE A 9 -5.88 6.74 -22.77
N GLN A 10 -5.21 7.48 -21.88
CA GLN A 10 -5.85 8.09 -20.71
C GLN A 10 -6.92 9.13 -21.08
N THR A 11 -6.68 9.89 -22.14
CA THR A 11 -7.58 10.99 -22.59
C THR A 11 -8.56 10.58 -23.67
N GLY A 12 -8.53 9.33 -24.13
CA GLY A 12 -9.39 8.84 -25.23
C GLY A 12 -9.08 9.50 -26.58
N LYS A 13 -7.83 9.95 -26.76
CA LYS A 13 -7.34 10.62 -27.98
C LYS A 13 -6.44 9.70 -28.78
N LYS A 14 -6.20 10.06 -30.05
CA LYS A 14 -5.23 9.39 -30.93
C LYS A 14 -3.95 10.19 -31.05
N VAL A 15 -2.86 9.53 -31.38
CA VAL A 15 -1.55 10.20 -31.57
C VAL A 15 -1.59 11.30 -32.66
N GLN A 16 -2.45 11.12 -33.67
CA GLN A 16 -2.64 12.06 -34.78
C GLN A 16 -3.52 13.26 -34.46
N ASP A 17 -4.27 13.22 -33.35
CA ASP A 17 -5.15 14.32 -32.97
C ASP A 17 -4.32 15.57 -32.65
N GLU A 18 -4.72 16.71 -33.20
CA GLU A 18 -4.04 18.00 -32.95
C GLU A 18 -4.44 18.56 -31.57
N ASP A 19 -5.71 18.47 -31.20
CA ASP A 19 -6.24 18.91 -29.91
C ASP A 19 -6.10 17.80 -28.86
N ARG A 20 -4.90 17.63 -28.31
CA ARG A 20 -4.60 16.69 -27.24
C ARG A 20 -3.50 17.15 -26.30
N MET A 21 -3.45 16.61 -25.10
CA MET A 21 -2.36 16.84 -24.17
C MET A 21 -1.05 16.27 -24.72
N ARG A 22 -0.02 17.10 -24.73
CA ARG A 22 1.35 16.73 -25.10
C ARG A 22 2.34 17.35 -24.14
N TYR A 23 3.45 16.67 -23.93
CA TYR A 23 4.62 17.26 -23.29
C TYR A 23 5.61 17.69 -24.37
N GLU A 24 5.82 18.98 -24.47
CA GLU A 24 6.74 19.54 -25.46
C GLU A 24 8.17 19.57 -24.92
N GLY A 25 9.14 19.61 -25.83
CA GLY A 25 10.54 19.90 -25.56
C GLY A 25 11.46 18.74 -25.26
N GLY A 26 10.94 17.56 -24.85
CA GLY A 26 11.75 16.34 -24.65
C GLY A 26 12.92 16.48 -23.64
N GLN A 27 12.91 17.49 -22.75
CA GLN A 27 14.00 17.82 -21.83
C GLN A 27 13.83 17.23 -20.42
N TYR A 28 13.10 16.11 -20.28
CA TYR A 28 12.73 15.50 -19.00
C TYR A 28 13.68 14.37 -18.56
N TYR A 29 14.89 14.34 -19.09
CA TYR A 29 15.93 13.39 -18.71
C TYR A 29 16.87 13.95 -17.65
N LEU A 30 17.61 13.08 -16.97
CA LEU A 30 18.63 13.46 -16.01
C LEU A 30 19.83 14.09 -16.77
N LYS A 31 20.02 15.37 -16.58
CA LYS A 31 21.04 16.15 -17.27
C LYS A 31 22.41 16.02 -16.61
N SER A 32 23.46 16.13 -17.44
CA SER A 32 24.81 16.19 -16.93
C SER A 32 25.11 17.51 -16.20
N PRO A 33 26.13 17.58 -15.34
CA PRO A 33 26.55 18.83 -14.73
C PRO A 33 26.86 19.95 -15.74
N GLU A 34 27.46 19.62 -16.88
CA GLU A 34 27.79 20.57 -17.95
C GLU A 34 26.53 21.10 -18.65
N GLU A 35 25.53 20.26 -18.84
CA GLU A 35 24.24 20.67 -19.37
C GLU A 35 23.51 21.61 -18.42
N MET A 36 23.53 21.27 -17.12
CA MET A 36 22.93 22.12 -16.08
C MET A 36 23.64 23.48 -16.00
N GLN A 37 24.98 23.52 -16.09
CA GLN A 37 25.72 24.77 -16.11
C GLN A 37 25.37 25.65 -17.32
N ARG A 38 25.13 25.03 -18.48
CA ARG A 38 24.70 25.76 -19.69
C ARG A 38 23.29 26.32 -19.58
N LEU A 39 22.40 25.57 -18.90
CA LEU A 39 21.02 26.01 -18.70
C LEU A 39 20.90 27.12 -17.65
N PHE A 40 21.75 27.09 -16.62
CA PHE A 40 21.72 27.98 -15.48
C PHE A 40 23.07 28.71 -15.28
N PRO A 41 23.58 29.43 -16.27
CA PRO A 41 24.88 30.09 -16.17
C PRO A 41 24.92 31.18 -15.08
N TYR A 42 23.76 31.74 -14.72
CA TYR A 42 23.57 32.73 -13.67
C TYR A 42 23.50 32.15 -12.26
N ALA A 43 23.34 30.84 -12.12
CA ALA A 43 23.14 30.14 -10.83
C ALA A 43 24.27 29.14 -10.52
N ARG A 44 25.50 29.47 -10.81
CA ARG A 44 26.67 28.60 -10.62
C ARG A 44 26.78 28.07 -9.20
N GLU A 45 26.58 28.92 -8.21
CA GLU A 45 26.62 28.54 -6.81
C GLU A 45 25.54 27.50 -6.45
N ALA A 46 24.32 27.60 -7.00
CA ALA A 46 23.26 26.64 -6.81
C ALA A 46 23.66 25.25 -7.34
N ILE A 47 24.32 25.22 -8.51
CA ILE A 47 24.80 23.95 -9.09
C ILE A 47 25.94 23.38 -8.25
N GLU A 48 26.90 24.17 -7.79
CA GLU A 48 27.97 23.73 -6.89
C GLU A 48 27.43 23.21 -5.56
N ASN A 49 26.35 23.81 -5.04
CA ASN A 49 25.72 23.40 -3.80
C ASN A 49 25.07 22.01 -3.91
N THR A 50 24.65 21.55 -5.08
CA THR A 50 24.16 20.16 -5.25
C THR A 50 25.23 19.15 -4.87
N GLY A 51 26.49 19.36 -5.30
CA GLY A 51 27.63 18.54 -4.92
C GLY A 51 27.98 18.64 -3.44
N LYS A 52 27.91 19.86 -2.85
CA LYS A 52 28.14 20.05 -1.41
C LYS A 52 27.07 19.34 -0.58
N ILE A 53 25.81 19.39 -0.98
CA ILE A 53 24.70 18.67 -0.32
C ILE A 53 24.90 17.16 -0.43
N ALA A 54 25.22 16.66 -1.62
CA ALA A 54 25.44 15.24 -1.83
C ALA A 54 26.56 14.69 -0.91
N LYS A 55 27.66 15.45 -0.73
CA LYS A 55 28.75 15.07 0.18
C LYS A 55 28.35 15.05 1.66
N ARG A 56 27.30 15.77 2.05
CA ARG A 56 26.75 15.76 3.42
C ARG A 56 25.77 14.61 3.66
N CYS A 57 25.27 14.00 2.60
CA CYS A 57 24.35 12.88 2.69
C CYS A 57 25.15 11.59 2.76
N ASN A 58 25.09 10.91 3.91
CA ASN A 58 25.64 9.59 4.14
C ASN A 58 24.48 8.67 4.52
N VAL A 59 23.88 8.05 3.53
CA VAL A 59 22.78 7.12 3.73
C VAL A 59 23.22 5.74 3.34
N GLU A 60 23.21 4.84 4.29
CA GLU A 60 23.38 3.41 4.05
C GLU A 60 21.99 2.77 4.00
N ILE A 61 21.67 2.15 2.86
CA ILE A 61 20.42 1.42 2.68
C ILE A 61 20.68 -0.04 3.02
N VAL A 62 20.21 -0.45 4.19
CA VAL A 62 20.27 -1.85 4.61
C VAL A 62 19.08 -2.58 4.03
N PHE A 63 19.36 -3.62 3.22
CA PHE A 63 18.33 -4.46 2.63
C PHE A 63 18.04 -5.66 3.53
N GLY A 64 16.78 -6.10 3.54
CA GLY A 64 16.35 -7.30 4.26
C GLY A 64 16.10 -7.13 5.76
N GLU A 65 16.26 -5.92 6.31
CA GLU A 65 15.83 -5.64 7.67
C GLU A 65 14.31 -5.47 7.76
N GLN A 66 13.73 -6.23 8.66
CA GLN A 66 12.31 -6.09 8.98
C GLN A 66 12.13 -4.96 9.99
N LYS A 67 11.18 -4.06 9.69
CA LYS A 67 10.88 -2.89 10.55
C LYS A 67 9.48 -2.93 11.16
N VAL A 68 8.74 -4.00 10.96
CA VAL A 68 7.44 -4.21 11.62
C VAL A 68 7.70 -4.85 12.97
N PRO A 69 7.26 -4.25 14.08
CA PRO A 69 7.37 -4.86 15.40
C PRO A 69 6.52 -6.14 15.45
N GLU A 70 6.94 -7.08 16.27
CA GLU A 70 6.14 -8.24 16.61
C GLU A 70 4.96 -7.81 17.49
N TYR A 71 3.79 -8.39 17.24
CA TYR A 71 2.59 -8.15 18.05
C TYR A 71 2.55 -9.12 19.24
N ASP A 72 2.35 -8.60 20.44
CA ASP A 72 2.21 -9.39 21.66
C ASP A 72 0.86 -10.13 21.66
N VAL A 73 0.90 -11.42 21.34
CA VAL A 73 -0.31 -12.26 21.32
C VAL A 73 -0.62 -12.85 22.69
N PRO A 74 -1.89 -13.18 22.98
CA PRO A 74 -2.28 -13.87 24.21
C PRO A 74 -1.56 -15.21 24.37
N GLU A 75 -1.40 -15.66 25.62
CA GLU A 75 -0.79 -16.96 25.94
C GLU A 75 -1.48 -18.11 25.22
N GLY A 76 -0.69 -19.01 24.65
CA GLY A 76 -1.17 -20.17 23.87
C GLY A 76 -1.35 -19.90 22.38
N TYR A 77 -1.14 -18.67 21.91
CA TYR A 77 -1.22 -18.32 20.49
C TYR A 77 0.15 -17.95 19.91
N THR A 78 0.28 -18.19 18.62
CA THR A 78 1.25 -17.51 17.76
C THR A 78 0.53 -16.39 17.01
N ALA A 79 1.23 -15.41 16.44
CA ALA A 79 0.61 -14.36 15.65
C ALA A 79 -0.31 -14.92 14.55
N VAL A 80 0.14 -15.97 13.86
CA VAL A 80 -0.63 -16.65 12.81
C VAL A 80 -1.90 -17.29 13.34
N THR A 81 -1.81 -18.06 14.44
CA THR A 81 -2.99 -18.74 15.01
C THR A 81 -3.96 -17.75 15.62
N TYR A 82 -3.47 -16.64 16.17
CA TYR A 82 -4.32 -15.58 16.72
C TYR A 82 -5.05 -14.81 15.62
N LEU A 83 -4.36 -14.46 14.52
CA LEU A 83 -5.00 -13.84 13.36
C LEU A 83 -6.11 -14.75 12.80
N ASN A 84 -5.83 -16.04 12.62
CA ASN A 84 -6.82 -17.00 12.15
C ASN A 84 -8.03 -17.07 13.09
N HIS A 85 -7.80 -17.12 14.40
CA HIS A 85 -8.87 -17.13 15.41
C HIS A 85 -9.77 -15.89 15.29
N LEU A 86 -9.18 -14.71 15.24
CA LEU A 86 -9.91 -13.44 15.08
C LEU A 86 -10.71 -13.40 13.78
N CYS A 87 -10.14 -13.89 12.68
CA CYS A 87 -10.83 -13.97 11.39
C CYS A 87 -12.03 -14.94 11.43
N GLU A 88 -11.89 -16.08 12.08
CA GLU A 88 -13.00 -17.06 12.25
C GLU A 88 -14.14 -16.47 13.08
N GLU A 89 -13.83 -15.79 14.17
CA GLU A 89 -14.84 -15.10 14.98
C GLU A 89 -15.50 -13.94 14.19
N GLY A 90 -14.70 -13.18 13.47
CA GLY A 90 -15.19 -12.10 12.62
C GLY A 90 -16.07 -12.62 11.47
N LEU A 91 -15.70 -13.73 10.85
CA LEU A 91 -16.51 -14.35 9.77
C LEU A 91 -17.91 -14.70 10.28
N LYS A 92 -18.00 -15.30 11.48
CA LYS A 92 -19.30 -15.63 12.14
C LYS A 92 -20.12 -14.37 12.46
N ARG A 93 -19.47 -13.27 12.88
CA ARG A 93 -20.15 -12.01 13.17
C ARG A 93 -20.67 -11.32 11.93
N ARG A 94 -19.87 -11.34 10.84
CA ARG A 94 -20.17 -10.60 9.60
C ARG A 94 -21.14 -11.34 8.68
N TYR A 95 -21.15 -12.66 8.68
CA TYR A 95 -21.94 -13.47 7.76
C TYR A 95 -22.83 -14.46 8.49
N PRO A 96 -24.18 -14.27 8.42
CA PRO A 96 -25.15 -15.20 9.04
C PRO A 96 -25.06 -16.63 8.47
N ASN A 97 -24.73 -16.73 7.17
CA ASN A 97 -24.53 -18.00 6.48
C ASN A 97 -23.15 -18.03 5.85
N ILE A 98 -22.29 -18.86 6.39
CA ILE A 98 -20.93 -19.04 5.88
C ILE A 98 -20.97 -20.04 4.73
N THR A 99 -20.86 -19.56 3.50
CA THR A 99 -20.80 -20.39 2.30
C THR A 99 -19.40 -20.93 2.07
N LYS A 100 -19.29 -21.92 1.17
CA LYS A 100 -18.02 -22.48 0.77
C LYS A 100 -17.13 -21.43 0.11
N GLU A 101 -17.70 -20.57 -0.73
CA GLU A 101 -16.97 -19.49 -1.40
C GLU A 101 -16.36 -18.47 -0.41
N LEU A 102 -17.10 -18.11 0.64
CA LEU A 102 -16.61 -17.22 1.70
C LEU A 102 -15.40 -17.82 2.39
N ARG A 103 -15.45 -19.13 2.71
CA ARG A 103 -14.34 -19.83 3.36
C ARG A 103 -13.13 -19.94 2.44
N GLU A 104 -13.34 -20.33 1.19
CA GLU A 104 -12.26 -20.41 0.19
C GLU A 104 -11.59 -19.05 -0.04
N ARG A 105 -12.36 -17.96 -0.04
CA ARG A 105 -11.82 -16.59 -0.16
C ARG A 105 -11.01 -16.20 1.07
N LEU A 106 -11.49 -16.47 2.28
CA LEU A 106 -10.74 -16.20 3.51
C LEU A 106 -9.44 -16.99 3.56
N ASP A 107 -9.50 -18.29 3.28
CA ASP A 107 -8.32 -19.17 3.26
C ASP A 107 -7.28 -18.70 2.21
N TYR A 108 -7.75 -18.27 1.05
CA TYR A 108 -6.91 -17.73 -0.01
C TYR A 108 -6.16 -16.47 0.45
N GLU A 109 -6.87 -15.52 1.05
CA GLU A 109 -6.27 -14.28 1.54
C GLU A 109 -5.28 -14.53 2.68
N LEU A 110 -5.66 -15.31 3.70
CA LEU A 110 -4.77 -15.69 4.80
C LEU A 110 -3.49 -16.36 4.29
N LYS A 111 -3.61 -17.28 3.33
CA LYS A 111 -2.47 -17.97 2.72
C LYS A 111 -1.52 -17.04 1.99
N ASN A 112 -2.03 -15.99 1.36
CA ASN A 112 -1.22 -14.97 0.72
C ASN A 112 -0.57 -14.01 1.71
N LEU A 113 -1.27 -13.63 2.79
CA LEU A 113 -0.70 -12.83 3.87
C LEU A 113 0.49 -13.52 4.55
N LEU A 114 0.39 -14.83 4.78
CA LEU A 114 1.47 -15.63 5.38
C LEU A 114 2.75 -15.70 4.53
N LYS A 115 2.65 -15.49 3.21
CA LYS A 115 3.81 -15.46 2.32
C LYS A 115 4.64 -14.19 2.45
N ILE A 116 4.06 -13.16 3.03
CA ILE A 116 4.69 -11.85 3.15
C ILE A 116 5.07 -11.64 4.60
N TRP A 117 6.36 -11.63 4.85
CA TRP A 117 6.92 -11.45 6.19
C TRP A 117 6.42 -10.14 6.83
N GLY A 118 5.97 -10.23 8.10
CA GLY A 118 5.53 -9.07 8.89
C GLY A 118 4.09 -8.63 8.64
N TYR A 119 3.39 -9.14 7.63
CA TYR A 119 2.00 -8.75 7.37
C TYR A 119 1.03 -9.26 8.43
N VAL A 120 1.30 -10.41 9.04
CA VAL A 120 0.48 -10.95 10.11
C VAL A 120 0.49 -10.01 11.31
N ASP A 121 1.68 -9.62 11.77
CA ASP A 121 1.85 -8.67 12.88
C ASP A 121 1.27 -7.30 12.53
N TYR A 122 1.48 -6.84 11.30
CA TYR A 122 0.88 -5.60 10.81
C TYR A 122 -0.65 -5.61 10.91
N PHE A 123 -1.31 -6.70 10.50
CA PHE A 123 -2.77 -6.83 10.61
C PHE A 123 -3.23 -6.85 12.06
N LEU A 124 -2.51 -7.54 12.94
CA LEU A 124 -2.82 -7.58 14.37
C LEU A 124 -2.67 -6.21 15.03
N ILE A 125 -1.60 -5.47 14.72
CA ILE A 125 -1.38 -4.10 15.22
C ILE A 125 -2.50 -3.17 14.75
N VAL A 126 -2.87 -3.24 13.46
CA VAL A 126 -3.94 -2.41 12.92
C VAL A 126 -5.29 -2.77 13.52
N TRP A 127 -5.56 -4.06 13.67
CA TRP A 127 -6.76 -4.55 14.34
C TRP A 127 -6.86 -4.02 15.77
N ASP A 128 -5.79 -4.11 16.53
CA ASP A 128 -5.75 -3.75 17.94
C ASP A 128 -6.17 -2.30 18.17
N PHE A 129 -5.56 -1.34 17.49
CA PHE A 129 -5.92 0.07 17.68
C PHE A 129 -7.31 0.43 17.14
N ILE A 130 -7.78 -0.21 16.07
CA ILE A 130 -9.13 -0.01 15.54
C ILE A 130 -10.16 -0.61 16.51
N HIS A 131 -9.90 -1.81 16.99
CA HIS A 131 -10.73 -2.51 17.96
C HIS A 131 -10.84 -1.68 19.26
N TYR A 132 -9.71 -1.21 19.79
CA TYR A 132 -9.69 -0.31 20.93
C TYR A 132 -10.56 0.93 20.71
N ALA A 133 -10.42 1.59 19.57
CA ALA A 133 -11.22 2.77 19.24
C ALA A 133 -12.72 2.47 19.22
N LYS A 134 -13.13 1.37 18.60
CA LYS A 134 -14.54 0.95 18.52
C LYS A 134 -15.11 0.61 19.90
N GLU A 135 -14.37 -0.10 20.74
CA GLU A 135 -14.78 -0.44 22.11
C GLU A 135 -14.93 0.80 23.01
N HIS A 136 -14.15 1.85 22.76
CA HIS A 136 -14.20 3.10 23.54
C HIS A 136 -15.12 4.16 22.91
N GLY A 137 -15.94 3.78 21.93
CA GLY A 137 -16.90 4.68 21.28
C GLY A 137 -16.26 5.78 20.44
N ILE A 138 -14.99 5.61 20.07
CA ILE A 138 -14.28 6.52 19.16
C ILE A 138 -14.71 6.18 17.74
N ALA A 139 -15.19 7.18 17.00
CA ALA A 139 -15.66 7.00 15.64
C ALA A 139 -14.53 6.58 14.70
N VAL A 140 -14.71 5.45 14.03
CA VAL A 140 -13.81 4.93 13.00
C VAL A 140 -14.54 4.91 11.67
N GLY A 141 -13.92 5.43 10.62
CA GLY A 141 -14.49 5.38 9.28
C GLY A 141 -14.60 3.95 8.74
N PRO A 142 -15.47 3.70 7.74
CA PRO A 142 -15.72 2.35 7.20
C PRO A 142 -14.53 1.74 6.46
N GLY A 143 -13.40 2.42 6.44
CA GLY A 143 -12.22 2.06 5.68
C GLY A 143 -12.13 2.83 4.36
N ARG A 144 -10.92 2.86 3.81
CA ARG A 144 -10.63 3.55 2.56
C ARG A 144 -9.54 2.81 1.77
N GLY A 145 -9.40 3.17 0.51
CA GLY A 145 -8.37 2.62 -0.36
C GLY A 145 -8.62 1.14 -0.67
N SER A 146 -7.55 0.44 -0.92
CA SER A 146 -7.59 -0.95 -1.39
C SER A 146 -7.89 -1.97 -0.30
N ALA A 147 -7.73 -1.63 0.98
CA ALA A 147 -8.00 -2.55 2.10
C ALA A 147 -9.45 -3.04 2.14
N ALA A 148 -10.39 -2.25 1.58
CA ALA A 148 -11.79 -2.67 1.41
C ALA A 148 -11.94 -3.92 0.51
N GLY A 149 -10.92 -4.28 -0.29
CA GLY A 149 -10.92 -5.49 -1.12
C GLY A 149 -10.60 -6.78 -0.34
N SER A 150 -10.27 -6.69 0.95
CA SER A 150 -9.86 -7.84 1.78
C SER A 150 -10.98 -8.31 2.70
N ILE A 151 -11.34 -9.62 2.62
CA ILE A 151 -12.25 -10.24 3.59
C ILE A 151 -11.62 -10.38 4.98
N VAL A 152 -10.30 -10.52 5.06
CA VAL A 152 -9.55 -10.49 6.33
C VAL A 152 -9.76 -9.15 7.02
N SER A 153 -9.56 -8.03 6.31
CA SER A 153 -9.81 -6.69 6.87
C SER A 153 -11.27 -6.50 7.32
N TYR A 154 -12.22 -7.06 6.59
CA TYR A 154 -13.64 -7.01 6.92
C TYR A 154 -13.99 -7.84 8.15
N CYS A 155 -13.46 -9.07 8.27
CA CYS A 155 -13.63 -9.93 9.44
C CYS A 155 -13.01 -9.32 10.71
N LEU A 156 -11.85 -8.68 10.59
CA LEU A 156 -11.18 -7.99 11.68
C LEU A 156 -11.81 -6.64 12.04
N GLU A 157 -12.89 -6.24 11.36
CA GLU A 157 -13.54 -4.95 11.55
C GLU A 157 -12.63 -3.73 11.28
N ILE A 158 -11.52 -3.95 10.58
CA ILE A 158 -10.65 -2.88 10.06
C ILE A 158 -11.40 -2.08 9.00
N THR A 159 -12.22 -2.76 8.18
CA THR A 159 -13.13 -2.13 7.23
C THR A 159 -14.56 -2.59 7.48
N ASP A 160 -15.53 -1.73 7.14
CA ASP A 160 -16.96 -2.03 7.22
C ASP A 160 -17.60 -2.14 5.82
N ILE A 161 -16.78 -2.32 4.79
CA ILE A 161 -17.18 -2.55 3.40
C ILE A 161 -17.00 -4.03 3.10
N ASP A 162 -18.09 -4.71 2.77
CA ASP A 162 -18.09 -6.14 2.44
C ASP A 162 -17.51 -6.37 1.03
N PRO A 163 -16.30 -6.96 0.91
CA PRO A 163 -15.65 -7.16 -0.38
C PRO A 163 -16.38 -8.16 -1.28
N ILE A 164 -17.15 -9.08 -0.70
CA ILE A 164 -17.89 -10.10 -1.45
C ILE A 164 -19.14 -9.48 -2.07
N ARG A 165 -19.91 -8.75 -1.26
CA ARG A 165 -21.11 -8.05 -1.71
C ARG A 165 -20.83 -7.08 -2.87
N TYR A 166 -19.69 -6.38 -2.81
CA TYR A 166 -19.29 -5.39 -3.81
C TYR A 166 -18.33 -5.94 -4.86
N GLN A 167 -18.07 -7.24 -4.87
CA GLN A 167 -17.18 -7.94 -5.83
C GLN A 167 -15.80 -7.29 -5.95
N LEU A 168 -15.23 -6.89 -4.80
CA LEU A 168 -13.92 -6.26 -4.74
C LEU A 168 -12.80 -7.30 -4.83
N LEU A 169 -11.75 -6.97 -5.58
CA LEU A 169 -10.62 -7.84 -5.81
C LEU A 169 -9.56 -7.66 -4.72
N PHE A 170 -9.14 -8.77 -4.10
CA PHE A 170 -8.05 -8.80 -3.11
C PHE A 170 -6.71 -8.35 -3.71
N GLU A 171 -6.47 -8.68 -4.98
CA GLU A 171 -5.24 -8.34 -5.71
C GLU A 171 -5.04 -6.83 -5.88
N ARG A 172 -6.08 -6.02 -5.73
CA ARG A 172 -5.96 -4.55 -5.66
C ARG A 172 -5.40 -4.09 -4.32
N PHE A 173 -5.61 -4.84 -3.27
CA PHE A 173 -5.06 -4.59 -1.95
C PHE A 173 -3.66 -5.17 -1.82
N LEU A 174 -3.50 -6.45 -2.14
CA LEU A 174 -2.25 -7.19 -2.02
C LEU A 174 -1.95 -7.92 -3.34
N ASN A 175 -1.03 -7.35 -4.12
CA ASN A 175 -0.51 -8.02 -5.30
C ASN A 175 0.85 -8.64 -4.94
N PRO A 176 1.01 -9.98 -5.00
CA PRO A 176 2.28 -10.66 -4.74
C PRO A 176 3.44 -10.16 -5.59
N GLU A 177 3.16 -9.61 -6.78
CA GLU A 177 4.17 -9.02 -7.69
C GLU A 177 4.62 -7.61 -7.26
N ARG A 178 3.88 -6.95 -6.36
CA ARG A 178 4.15 -5.61 -5.86
C ARG A 178 4.47 -5.59 -4.38
N VAL A 179 5.03 -6.66 -3.85
CA VAL A 179 5.34 -6.76 -2.42
C VAL A 179 6.39 -5.71 -2.04
N SER A 180 5.91 -4.55 -1.64
CA SER A 180 6.67 -3.59 -0.86
C SER A 180 6.04 -3.51 0.52
N MET A 181 6.87 -3.58 1.56
CA MET A 181 6.41 -3.35 2.93
C MET A 181 5.66 -2.03 3.02
N PRO A 182 4.53 -1.97 3.75
CA PRO A 182 3.86 -0.71 4.04
C PRO A 182 4.86 0.27 4.67
N ASP A 183 4.94 1.47 4.12
CA ASP A 183 5.77 2.52 4.71
C ASP A 183 5.06 3.07 5.95
N ASN A 184 5.38 2.54 7.12
CA ASN A 184 4.83 2.98 8.40
C ASN A 184 5.08 4.47 8.70
N ARG A 185 5.99 5.14 7.97
CA ARG A 185 6.22 6.59 8.12
C ARG A 185 5.13 7.46 7.52
N ARG A 186 4.34 6.94 6.59
CA ARG A 186 3.15 7.64 6.07
C ARG A 186 1.88 7.36 6.88
N GLY A 187 2.10 6.95 8.10
CA GLY A 187 1.17 6.89 9.21
C GLY A 187 -0.25 6.47 8.84
N PHE A 188 -0.71 5.41 9.44
CA PHE A 188 -2.13 5.22 9.71
C PHE A 188 -3.12 5.66 8.61
N LEU A 189 -2.79 5.41 7.36
CA LEU A 189 -3.65 5.67 6.24
C LEU A 189 -4.20 4.33 5.71
N LEU A 190 -4.89 3.61 6.60
CA LEU A 190 -5.87 2.61 6.23
C LEU A 190 -7.23 3.25 6.05
#